data_49df90cfd7b403187293a2cf20d42eb8
#
_entry.id   49df90cfd7b403187293a2cf20d42eb8
#
_cell.length_a   1.000
_cell.length_b   1.000
_cell.length_c   1.000
_cell.angle_alpha   90.00
_cell.angle_beta   90.00
_cell.angle_gamma   90.00
#
_symmetry.space_group_name_H-M   'P 1'
#
loop_
_entity.id
_entity.type
_entity.pdbx_description
1 polymer ?
#
loop_
_entity_poly.entity_id
_entity_poly.type
_entity_poly.pdbx_seq_one_letter_code
_entity_poly.pdbx_strand_id
1 'polypeptide(L)'
;SNTSFDRLKNIIITHHDIDHIGNINYLREKSKNNIKVYAYKSEVSYITGEETPFKLYMLEQMVDKIDDKMLSMLNVMGLGFKSSYTKVDVSLDNHEKLNLGEEIEVIHTGGHTRGHICLYLKESKVLIAGDLLQVENGELKPVDVMYSNKQELKDAIKNISNYNIETIVFSHGGLYQRNIIGTLKNLIIE
;
A
#
# COMPACT_ATOMS: atom_id res chain seq x y z
N SER A 1 12.28 0.89 -20.31
CA SER A 1 11.14 0.69 -21.22
C SER A 1 10.41 2.03 -21.38
N ASN A 2 10.30 2.53 -22.62
CA ASN A 2 9.47 3.70 -22.96
C ASN A 2 7.99 3.27 -22.87
N THR A 3 7.46 3.16 -21.67
CA THR A 3 6.04 2.88 -21.49
C THR A 3 5.30 4.21 -21.53
N SER A 4 4.58 4.45 -22.61
CA SER A 4 3.74 5.65 -22.73
C SER A 4 2.60 5.57 -21.72
N PHE A 5 2.22 6.68 -21.08
CA PHE A 5 1.02 6.80 -20.23
C PHE A 5 -0.25 6.33 -20.96
N ASP A 6 -0.27 6.38 -22.28
CA ASP A 6 -1.38 5.90 -23.12
C ASP A 6 -1.60 4.37 -23.03
N ARG A 7 -0.71 3.61 -22.41
CA ARG A 7 -0.86 2.17 -22.17
C ARG A 7 -1.41 1.85 -20.78
N LEU A 8 -1.43 2.82 -19.87
CA LEU A 8 -1.93 2.64 -18.51
C LEU A 8 -3.45 2.57 -18.53
N LYS A 9 -4.01 1.48 -18.05
CA LYS A 9 -5.46 1.22 -18.00
C LYS A 9 -5.98 1.04 -16.59
N ASN A 10 -5.16 0.49 -15.70
CA ASN A 10 -5.54 0.12 -14.34
C ASN A 10 -4.48 0.58 -13.35
N ILE A 11 -4.91 1.07 -12.20
CA ILE A 11 -4.09 1.39 -11.04
C ILE A 11 -4.71 0.65 -9.87
N ILE A 12 -3.92 -0.16 -9.16
CA ILE A 12 -4.35 -0.81 -7.92
C ILE A 12 -3.60 -0.14 -6.78
N ILE A 13 -4.34 0.40 -5.82
CA ILE A 13 -3.81 1.11 -4.65
C ILE A 13 -3.67 0.11 -3.52
N THR A 14 -2.48 -0.02 -2.95
CA THR A 14 -2.24 -0.89 -1.79
C THR A 14 -2.81 -0.32 -0.50
N HIS A 15 -2.72 1.00 -0.32
CA HIS A 15 -3.27 1.75 0.82
C HIS A 15 -3.29 3.26 0.53
N HIS A 16 -3.92 4.03 1.43
CA HIS A 16 -4.24 5.45 1.22
C HIS A 16 -3.12 6.43 1.55
N ASP A 17 -1.91 6.01 1.92
CA ASP A 17 -0.84 6.95 2.24
C ASP A 17 -0.50 7.83 1.03
N ILE A 18 -0.11 9.08 1.32
CA ILE A 18 -0.02 10.15 0.33
C ILE A 18 0.99 9.86 -0.79
N ASP A 19 2.07 9.19 -0.48
CA ASP A 19 3.12 8.78 -1.43
C ASP A 19 2.65 7.64 -2.35
N HIS A 20 1.54 6.95 -2.02
CA HIS A 20 0.90 5.93 -2.84
C HIS A 20 -0.24 6.47 -3.71
N ILE A 21 -0.94 7.51 -3.26
CA ILE A 21 -2.09 8.06 -4.01
C ILE A 21 -1.81 9.39 -4.71
N GLY A 22 -0.73 10.10 -4.33
CA GLY A 22 -0.47 11.48 -4.70
C GLY A 22 -0.39 11.77 -6.21
N ASN A 23 -0.03 10.76 -7.02
CA ASN A 23 0.14 10.94 -8.47
C ASN A 23 -1.05 10.44 -9.31
N ILE A 24 -2.11 9.89 -8.71
CA ILE A 24 -3.19 9.24 -9.47
C ILE A 24 -3.93 10.22 -10.36
N ASN A 25 -4.27 11.40 -9.84
CA ASN A 25 -4.95 12.44 -10.62
C ASN A 25 -4.10 12.93 -11.80
N TYR A 26 -2.79 13.09 -11.59
CA TYR A 26 -1.86 13.42 -12.66
C TYR A 26 -1.80 12.33 -13.74
N LEU A 27 -1.75 11.05 -13.34
CA LEU A 27 -1.74 9.92 -14.27
C LEU A 27 -3.05 9.85 -15.08
N ARG A 28 -4.20 10.09 -14.44
CA ARG A 28 -5.49 10.17 -15.12
C ARG A 28 -5.55 11.30 -16.15
N GLU A 29 -5.01 12.47 -15.78
CA GLU A 29 -4.97 13.63 -16.70
C GLU A 29 -4.06 13.37 -17.91
N LYS A 30 -2.89 12.74 -17.69
CA LYS A 30 -1.90 12.47 -18.75
C LYS A 30 -2.23 11.29 -19.64
N SER A 31 -3.05 10.36 -19.19
CA SER A 31 -3.44 9.20 -19.98
C SER A 31 -4.59 9.55 -20.93
N LYS A 32 -4.52 9.06 -22.15
CA LYS A 32 -5.64 9.10 -23.11
C LYS A 32 -6.70 8.03 -22.83
N ASN A 33 -6.39 7.06 -21.95
CA ASN A 33 -7.29 6.01 -21.55
C ASN A 33 -8.10 6.43 -20.33
N ASN A 34 -9.29 5.87 -20.19
CA ASN A 34 -10.04 5.94 -18.94
C ASN A 34 -9.42 4.96 -17.93
N ILE A 35 -8.49 5.47 -17.11
CA ILE A 35 -7.83 4.66 -16.08
C ILE A 35 -8.84 4.26 -15.02
N LYS A 36 -8.95 2.96 -14.74
CA LYS A 36 -9.69 2.42 -13.61
C LYS A 36 -8.79 2.36 -12.38
N VAL A 37 -9.26 2.89 -11.27
CA VAL A 37 -8.59 2.86 -9.97
C VAL A 37 -9.29 1.87 -9.07
N TYR A 38 -8.51 0.93 -8.56
CA TYR A 38 -8.93 -0.15 -7.67
C TYR A 38 -8.35 0.10 -6.28
N ALA A 39 -9.12 -0.13 -5.23
CA ALA A 39 -8.65 -0.09 -3.85
C ALA A 39 -9.44 -1.06 -2.98
N TYR A 40 -8.84 -1.52 -1.89
CA TYR A 40 -9.56 -2.33 -0.92
C TYR A 40 -10.69 -1.53 -0.26
N LYS A 41 -11.82 -2.18 -0.02
CA LYS A 41 -13.06 -1.52 0.41
C LYS A 41 -12.91 -0.57 1.62
N SER A 42 -12.09 -0.93 2.61
CA SER A 42 -11.89 -0.07 3.78
C SER A 42 -10.88 1.05 3.58
N GLU A 43 -10.24 1.15 2.40
CA GLU A 43 -9.39 2.28 2.01
C GLU A 43 -10.16 3.35 1.23
N VAL A 44 -11.32 2.99 0.66
CA VAL A 44 -12.06 3.84 -0.29
C VAL A 44 -12.39 5.21 0.30
N SER A 45 -12.96 5.26 1.51
CA SER A 45 -13.36 6.52 2.15
C SER A 45 -12.18 7.46 2.42
N TYR A 46 -11.01 6.92 2.72
CA TYR A 46 -9.78 7.70 2.90
C TYR A 46 -9.23 8.22 1.57
N ILE A 47 -9.28 7.39 0.52
CA ILE A 47 -8.78 7.76 -0.83
C ILE A 47 -9.69 8.79 -1.49
N THR A 48 -11.00 8.73 -1.26
CA THR A 48 -11.98 9.69 -1.79
C THR A 48 -12.07 10.98 -0.97
N GLY A 49 -11.54 10.97 0.26
CA GLY A 49 -11.61 12.10 1.19
C GLY A 49 -12.94 12.20 1.95
N GLU A 50 -13.76 11.13 1.93
CA GLU A 50 -14.99 11.03 2.74
C GLU A 50 -14.65 10.88 4.23
N GLU A 51 -13.52 10.25 4.56
CA GLU A 51 -12.98 10.15 5.90
C GLU A 51 -11.55 10.70 5.96
N THR A 52 -11.20 11.31 7.09
CA THR A 52 -9.82 11.76 7.35
C THR A 52 -8.91 10.54 7.58
N PRO A 53 -7.76 10.44 6.87
CA PRO A 53 -6.78 9.39 7.11
C PRO A 53 -6.41 9.29 8.59
N PHE A 54 -6.38 8.06 9.12
CA PHE A 54 -6.19 7.83 10.57
C PHE A 54 -4.91 8.49 11.11
N LYS A 55 -3.81 8.42 10.38
CA LYS A 55 -2.54 9.06 10.75
C LYS A 55 -2.68 10.58 10.85
N LEU A 56 -3.39 11.20 9.91
CA LEU A 56 -3.67 12.64 9.94
C LEU A 56 -4.56 13.01 11.12
N TYR A 57 -5.65 12.27 11.32
CA TYR A 57 -6.55 12.45 12.47
C TYR A 57 -5.81 12.39 13.80
N MET A 58 -4.94 11.39 14.01
CA MET A 58 -4.16 11.25 15.25
C MET A 58 -3.24 12.43 15.49
N LEU A 59 -2.58 12.93 14.44
CA LEU A 59 -1.71 14.12 14.53
C LEU A 59 -2.52 15.39 14.85
N GLU A 60 -3.71 15.55 14.25
CA GLU A 60 -4.62 16.65 14.54
C GLU A 60 -5.06 16.68 16.01
N GLN A 61 -5.26 15.50 16.64
CA GLN A 61 -5.59 15.41 18.07
C GLN A 61 -4.43 15.81 19.00
N MET A 62 -3.22 15.90 18.46
CA MET A 62 -2.00 16.22 19.21
C MET A 62 -1.53 17.66 18.99
N VAL A 63 -2.27 18.50 18.27
CA VAL A 63 -1.87 19.86 17.88
C VAL A 63 -1.36 20.70 19.07
N ASP A 64 -2.04 20.62 20.22
CA ASP A 64 -1.64 21.37 21.44
C ASP A 64 -0.34 20.85 22.10
N LYS A 65 0.21 19.72 21.62
CA LYS A 65 1.37 19.04 22.20
C LYS A 65 2.56 18.97 21.25
N ILE A 66 2.41 19.49 20.04
CA ILE A 66 3.43 19.44 19.00
C ILE A 66 4.08 20.82 18.83
N ASP A 67 5.35 20.84 18.45
CA ASP A 67 6.08 22.06 18.15
C ASP A 67 5.70 22.66 16.77
N ASP A 68 6.15 23.88 16.49
CA ASP A 68 5.86 24.59 15.24
C ASP A 68 6.33 23.83 14.00
N LYS A 69 7.41 23.06 14.09
CA LYS A 69 7.92 22.23 12.99
C LYS A 69 6.95 21.09 12.68
N MET A 70 6.47 20.40 13.71
CA MET A 70 5.50 19.33 13.57
C MET A 70 4.16 19.87 13.08
N LEU A 71 3.73 21.02 13.56
CA LEU A 71 2.52 21.69 13.08
C LEU A 71 2.62 22.07 11.60
N SER A 72 3.79 22.60 11.17
CA SER A 72 4.04 22.87 9.76
C SER A 72 3.97 21.61 8.90
N MET A 73 4.57 20.51 9.36
CA MET A 73 4.51 19.21 8.70
C MET A 73 3.07 18.69 8.59
N LEU A 74 2.28 18.78 9.66
CA LEU A 74 0.87 18.40 9.67
C LEU A 74 0.05 19.17 8.63
N ASN A 75 0.26 20.49 8.54
CA ASN A 75 -0.41 21.32 7.53
C ASN A 75 -0.04 20.91 6.11
N VAL A 76 1.24 20.64 5.84
CA VAL A 76 1.69 20.15 4.52
C VAL A 76 1.08 18.79 4.20
N MET A 77 1.04 17.87 5.16
CA MET A 77 0.39 16.56 4.98
C MET A 77 -1.12 16.72 4.69
N GLY A 78 -1.82 17.57 5.44
CA GLY A 78 -3.24 17.82 5.22
C GLY A 78 -3.55 18.39 3.82
N LEU A 79 -2.73 19.34 3.34
CA LEU A 79 -2.83 19.87 1.99
C LEU A 79 -2.51 18.80 0.94
N GLY A 80 -1.49 17.98 1.20
CA GLY A 80 -1.10 16.88 0.34
C GLY A 80 -2.23 15.85 0.17
N PHE A 81 -2.86 15.42 1.25
CA PHE A 81 -4.01 14.53 1.18
C PHE A 81 -5.17 15.14 0.38
N LYS A 82 -5.56 16.39 0.67
CA LYS A 82 -6.63 17.08 -0.06
C LYS A 82 -6.38 17.15 -1.56
N SER A 83 -5.15 17.37 -1.98
CA SER A 83 -4.77 17.41 -3.40
C SER A 83 -4.71 16.03 -4.06
N SER A 84 -4.60 14.97 -3.25
CA SER A 84 -4.44 13.58 -3.70
C SER A 84 -5.75 12.81 -3.77
N TYR A 85 -6.84 13.31 -3.16
CA TYR A 85 -8.14 12.65 -3.19
C TYR A 85 -8.57 12.36 -4.62
N THR A 86 -9.00 11.13 -4.84
CA THR A 86 -9.37 10.66 -6.17
C THR A 86 -10.51 9.66 -6.09
N LYS A 87 -11.26 9.54 -7.18
CA LYS A 87 -12.32 8.53 -7.28
C LYS A 87 -11.72 7.14 -7.34
N VAL A 88 -12.25 6.21 -6.55
CA VAL A 88 -12.05 4.77 -6.69
C VAL A 88 -13.16 4.22 -7.59
N ASP A 89 -12.80 3.49 -8.64
CA ASP A 89 -13.76 2.97 -9.62
C ASP A 89 -14.21 1.55 -9.27
N VAL A 90 -13.35 0.78 -8.59
CA VAL A 90 -13.61 -0.60 -8.19
C VAL A 90 -13.15 -0.82 -6.75
N SER A 91 -14.09 -1.22 -5.90
CA SER A 91 -13.83 -1.65 -4.52
C SER A 91 -13.48 -3.13 -4.52
N LEU A 92 -12.36 -3.49 -3.88
CA LEU A 92 -11.83 -4.85 -3.82
C LEU A 92 -12.16 -5.52 -2.49
N ASP A 93 -12.36 -6.83 -2.55
CA ASP A 93 -12.48 -7.71 -1.39
C ASP A 93 -11.24 -8.60 -1.21
N ASN A 94 -11.10 -9.18 -0.01
CA ASN A 94 -10.02 -10.13 0.28
C ASN A 94 -10.19 -11.40 -0.56
N HIS A 95 -9.07 -11.93 -1.07
CA HIS A 95 -9.02 -13.08 -1.99
C HIS A 95 -9.72 -12.88 -3.33
N GLU A 96 -10.09 -11.63 -3.66
CA GLU A 96 -10.59 -11.31 -4.99
C GLU A 96 -9.51 -11.55 -6.03
N LYS A 97 -9.91 -12.08 -7.20
CA LYS A 97 -9.01 -12.39 -8.30
C LYS A 97 -9.23 -11.44 -9.46
N LEU A 98 -8.18 -10.75 -9.83
CA LEU A 98 -8.15 -9.84 -10.97
C LEU A 98 -7.40 -10.50 -12.12
N ASN A 99 -7.95 -10.43 -13.35
CA ASN A 99 -7.27 -10.90 -14.54
C ASN A 99 -6.77 -9.69 -15.36
N LEU A 100 -5.56 -9.24 -15.05
CA LEU A 100 -4.95 -8.04 -15.65
C LEU A 100 -3.62 -8.36 -16.37
N GLY A 101 -3.63 -9.43 -17.15
CA GLY A 101 -2.46 -9.97 -17.85
C GLY A 101 -2.02 -11.32 -17.28
N GLU A 102 -2.20 -11.52 -15.99
CA GLU A 102 -2.12 -12.77 -15.26
C GLU A 102 -3.14 -12.74 -14.11
N GLU A 103 -3.36 -13.88 -13.43
CA GLU A 103 -4.21 -13.92 -12.23
C GLU A 103 -3.50 -13.21 -11.08
N ILE A 104 -4.11 -12.14 -10.56
CA ILE A 104 -3.64 -11.37 -9.40
C ILE A 104 -4.61 -11.61 -8.25
N GLU A 105 -4.15 -12.20 -7.16
CA GLU A 105 -4.94 -12.34 -5.94
C GLU A 105 -4.72 -11.15 -5.02
N VAL A 106 -5.82 -10.56 -4.55
CA VAL A 106 -5.83 -9.49 -3.54
C VAL A 106 -5.72 -10.11 -2.15
N ILE A 107 -4.70 -9.77 -1.40
CA ILE A 107 -4.48 -10.28 -0.04
C ILE A 107 -4.62 -9.12 0.94
N HIS A 108 -5.71 -9.08 1.70
CA HIS A 108 -5.86 -8.11 2.78
C HIS A 108 -4.90 -8.44 3.90
N THR A 109 -4.08 -7.49 4.25
CA THR A 109 -3.05 -7.64 5.29
C THR A 109 -3.33 -6.77 6.51
N GLY A 110 -3.96 -5.62 6.33
CA GLY A 110 -4.09 -4.67 7.43
C GLY A 110 -2.73 -4.23 7.99
N GLY A 111 -2.70 -3.90 9.27
CA GLY A 111 -1.49 -3.66 10.04
C GLY A 111 -0.86 -2.29 9.81
N HIS A 112 -0.41 -1.98 8.60
CA HIS A 112 0.16 -0.67 8.24
C HIS A 112 -0.94 0.41 8.12
N THR A 113 -1.97 0.12 7.35
CA THR A 113 -3.27 0.80 7.39
C THR A 113 -4.37 -0.24 7.58
N ARG A 114 -5.59 0.20 7.93
CA ARG A 114 -6.71 -0.72 8.18
C ARG A 114 -7.05 -1.59 6.97
N GLY A 115 -6.93 -1.05 5.77
CA GLY A 115 -7.27 -1.74 4.54
C GLY A 115 -6.07 -2.06 3.64
N HIS A 116 -4.84 -2.03 4.20
CA HIS A 116 -3.66 -2.36 3.42
C HIS A 116 -3.78 -3.73 2.76
N ILE A 117 -3.36 -3.82 1.49
CA ILE A 117 -3.33 -5.07 0.72
C ILE A 117 -1.96 -5.34 0.14
N CYS A 118 -1.66 -6.62 0.00
CA CYS A 118 -0.64 -7.12 -0.93
C CYS A 118 -1.32 -7.68 -2.18
N LEU A 119 -0.57 -7.78 -3.28
CA LEU A 119 -1.02 -8.38 -4.52
C LEU A 119 -0.11 -9.55 -4.87
N TYR A 120 -0.69 -10.76 -5.02
CA TYR A 120 0.07 -11.92 -5.42
C TYR A 120 -0.19 -12.25 -6.89
N LEU A 121 0.84 -12.12 -7.70
CA LEU A 121 0.88 -12.45 -9.12
C LEU A 121 1.22 -13.94 -9.26
N LYS A 122 0.23 -14.73 -9.62
CA LYS A 122 0.27 -16.18 -9.46
C LYS A 122 1.24 -16.88 -10.41
N GLU A 123 1.21 -16.54 -11.69
CA GLU A 123 2.08 -17.15 -12.70
C GLU A 123 3.52 -16.69 -12.52
N SER A 124 3.74 -15.41 -12.25
CA SER A 124 5.05 -14.81 -12.01
C SER A 124 5.62 -15.13 -10.63
N LYS A 125 4.78 -15.61 -9.68
CA LYS A 125 5.12 -15.86 -8.26
C LYS A 125 5.72 -14.62 -7.58
N VAL A 126 5.19 -13.45 -7.93
CA VAL A 126 5.61 -12.16 -7.41
C VAL A 126 4.60 -11.68 -6.37
N LEU A 127 5.09 -11.25 -5.22
CA LEU A 127 4.31 -10.53 -4.22
C LEU A 127 4.63 -9.04 -4.30
N ILE A 128 3.65 -8.20 -4.61
CA ILE A 128 3.74 -6.75 -4.40
C ILE A 128 3.30 -6.51 -2.96
N ALA A 129 4.24 -6.17 -2.10
CA ALA A 129 4.05 -6.15 -0.65
C ALA A 129 3.52 -4.81 -0.13
N GLY A 130 3.46 -3.76 -0.96
CA GLY A 130 3.14 -2.42 -0.46
C GLY A 130 4.09 -2.03 0.67
N ASP A 131 3.51 -1.58 1.78
CA ASP A 131 4.20 -1.22 3.01
C ASP A 131 4.01 -2.25 4.15
N LEU A 132 3.76 -3.51 3.79
CA LEU A 132 3.81 -4.61 4.76
C LEU A 132 5.25 -4.89 5.18
N LEU A 133 6.18 -4.86 4.22
CA LEU A 133 7.58 -5.24 4.36
C LEU A 133 8.49 -4.23 3.67
N GLN A 134 9.72 -4.15 4.14
CA GLN A 134 10.81 -3.36 3.53
C GLN A 134 12.14 -4.11 3.63
N VAL A 135 13.14 -3.67 2.88
CA VAL A 135 14.53 -4.12 3.04
C VAL A 135 15.33 -3.01 3.71
N GLU A 136 15.92 -3.32 4.84
CA GLU A 136 16.83 -2.44 5.56
C GLU A 136 18.17 -3.14 5.79
N ASN A 137 19.27 -2.55 5.33
CA ASN A 137 20.61 -3.13 5.41
C ASN A 137 20.73 -4.55 4.79
N GLY A 138 19.91 -4.85 3.75
CA GLY A 138 19.86 -6.14 3.10
C GLY A 138 19.01 -7.20 3.81
N GLU A 139 18.39 -6.87 4.92
CA GLU A 139 17.49 -7.72 5.70
C GLU A 139 16.02 -7.33 5.44
N LEU A 140 15.16 -8.35 5.36
CA LEU A 140 13.72 -8.17 5.25
C LEU A 140 13.15 -7.86 6.63
N LYS A 141 12.35 -6.79 6.73
CA LYS A 141 11.72 -6.35 7.98
C LYS A 141 10.27 -5.93 7.75
N PRO A 142 9.39 -6.07 8.75
CA PRO A 142 8.08 -5.42 8.73
C PRO A 142 8.24 -3.90 8.72
N VAL A 143 7.32 -3.20 8.07
CA VAL A 143 7.21 -1.74 8.21
C VAL A 143 6.42 -1.44 9.48
N ASP A 144 7.14 -1.26 10.59
CA ASP A 144 6.56 -0.94 11.90
C ASP A 144 6.67 0.58 12.14
N VAL A 145 5.62 1.30 11.83
CA VAL A 145 5.48 2.74 12.08
C VAL A 145 4.53 3.00 13.25
N MET A 146 4.54 4.22 13.78
CA MET A 146 3.86 4.61 15.03
C MET A 146 2.39 4.15 15.15
N TYR A 147 1.68 3.99 14.02
CA TYR A 147 0.26 3.63 13.99
C TYR A 147 -0.01 2.21 13.47
N SER A 148 1.04 1.42 13.26
CA SER A 148 0.89 0.05 12.80
C SER A 148 0.31 -0.84 13.89
N ASN A 149 -0.57 -1.74 13.49
CA ASN A 149 -1.03 -2.82 14.35
C ASN A 149 -0.07 -4.01 14.25
N LYS A 150 0.80 -4.18 15.25
CA LYS A 150 1.85 -5.21 15.25
C LYS A 150 1.30 -6.63 15.13
N GLN A 151 0.14 -6.90 15.73
CA GLN A 151 -0.45 -8.23 15.66
C GLN A 151 -0.95 -8.53 14.25
N GLU A 152 -1.64 -7.56 13.62
CA GLU A 152 -2.08 -7.70 12.23
C GLU A 152 -0.89 -7.85 11.28
N LEU A 153 0.22 -7.11 11.49
CA LEU A 153 1.44 -7.28 10.70
C LEU A 153 2.01 -8.70 10.81
N LYS A 154 2.09 -9.26 12.03
CA LYS A 154 2.55 -10.65 12.24
C LYS A 154 1.62 -11.66 11.57
N ASP A 155 0.31 -11.49 11.71
CA ASP A 155 -0.69 -12.37 11.10
C ASP A 155 -0.63 -12.30 9.56
N ALA A 156 -0.44 -11.11 9.00
CA ALA A 156 -0.24 -10.91 7.56
C ALA A 156 1.02 -11.62 7.04
N ILE A 157 2.16 -11.46 7.74
CA ILE A 157 3.42 -12.14 7.39
C ILE A 157 3.25 -13.65 7.44
N LYS A 158 2.57 -14.17 8.46
CA LYS A 158 2.23 -15.58 8.57
C LYS A 158 1.36 -16.05 7.39
N ASN A 159 0.36 -15.27 7.02
CA ASN A 159 -0.51 -15.59 5.88
C ASN A 159 0.29 -15.66 4.57
N ILE A 160 1.06 -14.62 4.24
CA ILE A 160 1.83 -14.58 2.99
C ILE A 160 2.93 -15.65 2.94
N SER A 161 3.43 -16.13 4.08
CA SER A 161 4.44 -17.20 4.12
C SER A 161 3.93 -18.55 3.59
N ASN A 162 2.61 -18.70 3.39
CA ASN A 162 2.00 -19.88 2.80
C ASN A 162 1.93 -19.84 1.25
N TYR A 163 2.27 -18.69 0.65
CA TYR A 163 2.26 -18.53 -0.80
C TYR A 163 3.60 -18.95 -1.40
N ASN A 164 3.57 -19.43 -2.65
CA ASN A 164 4.79 -19.77 -3.39
C ASN A 164 5.41 -18.52 -4.00
N ILE A 165 6.12 -17.72 -3.19
CA ILE A 165 6.70 -16.45 -3.59
C ILE A 165 8.17 -16.65 -3.98
N GLU A 166 8.54 -16.21 -5.19
CA GLU A 166 9.91 -16.19 -5.70
C GLU A 166 10.52 -14.77 -5.70
N THR A 167 9.66 -13.73 -5.72
CA THR A 167 10.10 -12.33 -5.67
C THR A 167 9.12 -11.52 -4.81
N ILE A 168 9.63 -10.68 -3.92
CA ILE A 168 8.86 -9.65 -3.26
C ILE A 168 9.28 -8.29 -3.82
N VAL A 169 8.29 -7.46 -4.21
CA VAL A 169 8.47 -6.08 -4.63
C VAL A 169 7.90 -5.17 -3.56
N PHE A 170 8.69 -4.20 -3.11
CA PHE A 170 8.32 -3.23 -2.08
C PHE A 170 8.00 -1.88 -2.68
N SER A 171 7.19 -1.10 -1.99
CA SER A 171 7.01 0.31 -2.33
C SER A 171 8.29 1.10 -2.06
N HIS A 172 8.97 0.77 -0.96
CA HIS A 172 10.22 1.38 -0.54
C HIS A 172 11.33 0.32 -0.44
N GLY A 173 12.35 0.37 -1.30
CA GLY A 173 13.53 -0.51 -1.18
C GLY A 173 13.77 -1.53 -2.30
N GLY A 174 12.93 -1.54 -3.34
CA GLY A 174 13.17 -2.36 -4.54
C GLY A 174 12.60 -3.77 -4.46
N LEU A 175 13.44 -4.81 -4.60
CA LEU A 175 12.98 -6.20 -4.64
C LEU A 175 13.85 -7.13 -3.77
N TYR A 176 13.28 -8.26 -3.36
CA TYR A 176 13.94 -9.30 -2.57
C TYR A 176 13.65 -10.69 -3.13
N GLN A 177 14.72 -11.53 -3.28
CA GLN A 177 14.64 -12.85 -3.90
C GLN A 177 15.41 -13.94 -3.13
N ARG A 178 15.86 -13.64 -1.89
CA ARG A 178 16.73 -14.55 -1.12
C ARG A 178 15.93 -15.29 -0.06
N ASN A 179 15.85 -16.63 -0.15
CA ASN A 179 15.27 -17.50 0.88
C ASN A 179 13.97 -16.92 1.51
N ILE A 180 13.06 -16.43 0.66
CA ILE A 180 11.88 -15.64 1.07
C ILE A 180 11.10 -16.34 2.17
N ILE A 181 10.70 -17.60 1.95
CA ILE A 181 9.85 -18.34 2.90
C ILE A 181 10.55 -18.58 4.24
N GLY A 182 11.86 -18.88 4.21
CA GLY A 182 12.65 -19.02 5.45
C GLY A 182 12.73 -17.71 6.22
N THR A 183 12.97 -16.60 5.51
CA THR A 183 13.04 -15.27 6.12
C THR A 183 11.70 -14.82 6.69
N LEU A 184 10.59 -15.00 5.95
CA LEU A 184 9.24 -14.66 6.45
C LEU A 184 8.89 -15.46 7.72
N LYS A 185 9.24 -16.76 7.77
CA LYS A 185 9.01 -17.59 8.98
C LYS A 185 9.80 -17.09 10.18
N ASN A 186 11.02 -16.61 9.99
CA ASN A 186 11.82 -16.06 11.09
C ASN A 186 11.18 -14.78 11.66
N LEU A 187 10.65 -13.89 10.80
CA LEU A 187 9.96 -12.66 11.24
C LEU A 187 8.69 -12.92 12.08
N ILE A 188 8.13 -14.12 12.03
CA ILE A 188 6.94 -14.49 12.83
C ILE A 188 7.34 -14.89 14.26
N ILE A 189 8.56 -15.42 14.43
CA ILE A 189 9.04 -15.96 15.71
C ILE A 189 9.58 -14.84 16.62
N GLU A 190 10.06 -13.75 16.05
CA GLU A 190 10.49 -12.53 16.76
C GLU A 190 9.30 -11.68 17.21
#